data_5b16e8f924b48cd8e5177e297b670e6b
#
_entry.id   5b16e8f924b48cd8e5177e297b670e6b
#
_cell.length_a   1.000
_cell.length_b   1.000
_cell.length_c   1.000
_cell.angle_alpha   90.00
_cell.angle_beta   90.00
_cell.angle_gamma   90.00
#
_symmetry.space_group_name_H-M   'P 1'
#
loop_
_entity.id
_entity.type
_entity.pdbx_description
1 polymer ?
#
loop_
_entity_poly.entity_id
_entity_poly.type
_entity_poly.pdbx_seq_one_letter_code
_entity_poly.pdbx_strand_id
1 'polypeptide(L)'
;MLFRSKSPYLKQHENNPVHWYPWGEGSLKKAKELKKPIFLSVGYASCHWCHVMAHESFENTETAKVMNEKFINIKVDREERPDLDFVFQKSLALLTGTPGGWPLSMFLDENGVPFSGGTYFPPQEMHGRPNFVSVLNNVSDVYNKNREKIIGQAPQIKKVFDEMNKKSSVINQSLLP
;
A
#
# COMPACT_ATOMS: atom_id res chain seq x y z
N MET A 1 8.88 -9.90 -9.98
CA MET A 1 7.52 -10.39 -10.22
C MET A 1 7.15 -11.45 -9.18
N LEU A 2 5.88 -11.56 -8.84
CA LEU A 2 5.40 -12.45 -7.76
C LEU A 2 5.49 -13.94 -8.06
N PHE A 3 5.69 -14.36 -9.29
CA PHE A 3 5.77 -15.78 -9.66
C PHE A 3 6.90 -16.57 -8.96
N ARG A 4 7.88 -15.88 -8.38
CA ARG A 4 8.94 -16.49 -7.56
C ARG A 4 8.60 -16.59 -6.08
N SER A 5 7.45 -16.03 -5.67
CA SER A 5 7.02 -16.08 -4.28
C SER A 5 6.62 -17.50 -3.86
N LYS A 6 6.90 -17.82 -2.60
CA LYS A 6 6.40 -19.04 -1.96
C LYS A 6 5.05 -18.83 -1.27
N SER A 7 4.62 -17.58 -1.09
CA SER A 7 3.34 -17.22 -0.48
C SER A 7 2.16 -17.70 -1.35
N PRO A 8 1.23 -18.50 -0.79
CA PRO A 8 0.01 -18.89 -1.51
C PRO A 8 -0.84 -17.68 -1.90
N TYR A 9 -0.91 -16.67 -1.03
CA TYR A 9 -1.64 -15.42 -1.28
C TYR A 9 -1.06 -14.65 -2.47
N LEU A 10 0.26 -14.46 -2.53
CA LEU A 10 0.90 -13.74 -3.63
C LEU A 10 0.77 -14.50 -4.96
N LYS A 11 0.82 -15.83 -4.91
CA LYS A 11 0.58 -16.68 -6.11
C LYS A 11 -0.82 -16.53 -6.69
N GLN A 12 -1.82 -16.25 -5.87
CA GLN A 12 -3.19 -15.99 -6.34
C GLN A 12 -3.25 -14.75 -7.26
N HIS A 13 -2.28 -13.85 -7.17
CA HIS A 13 -2.23 -12.61 -7.95
C HIS A 13 -1.20 -12.65 -9.10
N GLU A 14 -0.50 -13.76 -9.31
CA GLU A 14 0.56 -13.83 -10.33
C GLU A 14 0.06 -13.66 -11.77
N ASN A 15 -1.19 -14.02 -12.03
CA ASN A 15 -1.85 -13.91 -13.33
C ASN A 15 -2.74 -12.67 -13.47
N ASN A 16 -2.75 -11.76 -12.48
CA ASN A 16 -3.46 -10.50 -12.62
C ASN A 16 -2.87 -9.65 -13.76
N PRO A 17 -3.69 -8.84 -14.47
CA PRO A 17 -3.17 -7.86 -15.42
C PRO A 17 -2.36 -6.75 -14.76
N VAL A 18 -2.43 -6.60 -13.44
CA VAL A 18 -1.56 -5.69 -12.67
C VAL A 18 -0.15 -6.27 -12.59
N HIS A 19 0.84 -5.44 -12.90
CA HIS A 19 2.26 -5.80 -12.76
C HIS A 19 2.68 -5.66 -11.29
N TRP A 20 2.48 -6.72 -10.52
CA TRP A 20 2.82 -6.76 -9.11
C TRP A 20 4.31 -7.01 -8.87
N TYR A 21 4.86 -6.23 -7.93
CA TYR A 21 6.21 -6.40 -7.41
C TYR A 21 6.16 -6.85 -5.95
N PRO A 22 7.14 -7.64 -5.49
CA PRO A 22 7.34 -7.82 -4.06
C PRO A 22 7.91 -6.56 -3.43
N TRP A 23 7.74 -6.39 -2.13
CA TRP A 23 8.46 -5.37 -1.39
C TRP A 23 9.95 -5.66 -1.39
N GLY A 24 10.76 -4.68 -1.73
CA GLY A 24 12.21 -4.83 -1.73
C GLY A 24 12.93 -3.70 -2.45
N GLU A 25 14.25 -3.78 -2.49
CA GLU A 25 15.11 -2.77 -3.12
C GLU A 25 14.81 -2.58 -4.62
N GLY A 26 14.51 -3.67 -5.31
CA GLY A 26 14.23 -3.62 -6.76
C GLY A 26 13.00 -2.81 -7.10
N SER A 27 11.90 -2.98 -6.36
CA SER A 27 10.66 -2.22 -6.56
C SER A 27 10.82 -0.75 -6.17
N LEU A 28 11.50 -0.47 -5.06
CA LEU A 28 11.79 0.90 -4.62
C LEU A 28 12.74 1.62 -5.60
N LYS A 29 13.76 0.93 -6.10
CA LYS A 29 14.66 1.48 -7.13
C LYS A 29 13.89 1.85 -8.40
N LYS A 30 12.99 0.98 -8.84
CA LYS A 30 12.16 1.23 -10.01
C LYS A 30 11.23 2.43 -9.83
N ALA A 31 10.64 2.59 -8.66
CA ALA A 31 9.81 3.75 -8.34
C ALA A 31 10.61 5.06 -8.43
N LYS A 32 11.83 5.09 -7.91
CA LYS A 32 12.75 6.24 -8.00
C LYS A 32 13.15 6.55 -9.44
N GLU A 33 13.54 5.55 -10.21
CA GLU A 33 13.96 5.71 -11.61
C GLU A 33 12.84 6.28 -12.47
N LEU A 34 11.62 5.80 -12.28
CA LEU A 34 10.45 6.24 -13.03
C LEU A 34 9.73 7.45 -12.42
N LYS A 35 10.14 7.89 -11.24
CA LYS A 35 9.51 8.99 -10.48
C LYS A 35 8.02 8.77 -10.27
N LYS A 36 7.64 7.52 -10.01
CA LYS A 36 6.26 7.10 -9.78
C LYS A 36 5.99 6.87 -8.31
N PRO A 37 4.79 7.24 -7.81
CA PRO A 37 4.36 6.82 -6.49
C PRO A 37 4.12 5.31 -6.46
N ILE A 38 4.12 4.75 -5.26
CA ILE A 38 3.88 3.33 -5.01
C ILE A 38 2.45 3.14 -4.53
N PHE A 39 1.75 2.18 -5.13
CA PHE A 39 0.53 1.60 -4.57
C PHE A 39 0.90 0.29 -3.89
N LEU A 40 0.69 0.23 -2.58
CA LEU A 40 0.98 -0.95 -1.76
C LEU A 40 -0.32 -1.56 -1.26
N SER A 41 -0.53 -2.83 -1.57
CA SER A 41 -1.68 -3.60 -1.11
C SER A 41 -1.22 -4.71 -0.17
N VAL A 42 -1.75 -4.71 1.05
CA VAL A 42 -1.48 -5.74 2.06
C VAL A 42 -2.75 -6.54 2.31
N GLY A 43 -2.62 -7.85 2.33
CA GLY A 43 -3.71 -8.76 2.60
C GLY A 43 -3.20 -10.12 3.06
N TYR A 44 -4.07 -11.13 3.04
CA TYR A 44 -3.76 -12.51 3.39
C TYR A 44 -4.71 -13.49 2.70
N ALA A 45 -4.36 -14.78 2.71
CA ALA A 45 -5.03 -15.80 1.90
C ALA A 45 -6.52 -15.96 2.20
N SER A 46 -6.94 -15.89 3.47
CA SER A 46 -8.33 -16.05 3.90
C SER A 46 -9.09 -14.73 4.07
N CYS A 47 -8.56 -13.63 3.58
CA CYS A 47 -9.18 -12.31 3.66
C CYS A 47 -10.30 -12.16 2.62
N HIS A 48 -11.56 -12.14 3.08
CA HIS A 48 -12.73 -12.01 2.19
C HIS A 48 -12.68 -10.74 1.33
N TRP A 49 -12.51 -9.58 1.94
CA TRP A 49 -12.51 -8.29 1.21
C TRP A 49 -11.28 -8.11 0.30
N CYS A 50 -10.17 -8.79 0.59
CA CYS A 50 -9.03 -8.82 -0.31
C CYS A 50 -9.37 -9.55 -1.61
N HIS A 51 -10.12 -10.66 -1.53
CA HIS A 51 -10.60 -11.40 -2.70
C HIS A 51 -11.64 -10.60 -3.47
N VAL A 52 -12.55 -9.91 -2.78
CA VAL A 52 -13.55 -9.02 -3.41
C VAL A 52 -12.85 -7.94 -4.22
N MET A 53 -11.88 -7.24 -3.62
CA MET A 53 -11.15 -6.17 -4.32
C MET A 53 -10.31 -6.71 -5.50
N ALA A 54 -9.71 -7.89 -5.34
CA ALA A 54 -8.98 -8.54 -6.43
C ALA A 54 -9.89 -8.82 -7.61
N HIS A 55 -11.04 -9.44 -7.36
CA HIS A 55 -12.01 -9.78 -8.40
C HIS A 55 -12.59 -8.54 -9.08
N GLU A 56 -12.95 -7.51 -8.32
CA GLU A 56 -13.58 -6.30 -8.84
C GLU A 56 -12.61 -5.36 -9.55
N SER A 57 -11.35 -5.27 -9.10
CA SER A 57 -10.40 -4.24 -9.53
C SER A 57 -9.09 -4.81 -10.10
N PHE A 58 -8.41 -5.71 -9.41
CA PHE A 58 -7.09 -6.18 -9.85
C PHE A 58 -7.14 -7.15 -11.04
N GLU A 59 -8.25 -7.81 -11.25
CA GLU A 59 -8.49 -8.65 -12.44
C GLU A 59 -9.07 -7.86 -13.61
N ASN A 60 -9.49 -6.63 -13.40
CA ASN A 60 -10.05 -5.75 -14.42
C ASN A 60 -8.92 -5.10 -15.24
N THR A 61 -8.92 -5.31 -16.55
CA THR A 61 -7.86 -4.83 -17.46
C THR A 61 -7.77 -3.30 -17.52
N GLU A 62 -8.88 -2.58 -17.49
CA GLU A 62 -8.91 -1.12 -17.52
C GLU A 62 -8.34 -0.52 -16.23
N THR A 63 -8.72 -1.05 -15.09
CA THR A 63 -8.17 -0.66 -13.80
C THR A 63 -6.67 -0.97 -13.71
N ALA A 64 -6.28 -2.16 -14.14
CA ALA A 64 -4.88 -2.58 -14.18
C ALA A 64 -4.03 -1.67 -15.07
N LYS A 65 -4.56 -1.20 -16.19
CA LYS A 65 -3.87 -0.26 -17.07
C LYS A 65 -3.54 1.05 -16.34
N VAL A 66 -4.50 1.62 -15.63
CA VAL A 66 -4.28 2.83 -14.81
C VAL A 66 -3.22 2.58 -13.73
N MET A 67 -3.31 1.45 -13.03
CA MET A 67 -2.35 1.07 -12.00
C MET A 67 -0.94 0.93 -12.56
N ASN A 68 -0.78 0.25 -13.67
CA ASN A 68 0.53 0.00 -14.28
C ASN A 68 1.17 1.27 -14.86
N GLU A 69 0.36 2.16 -15.44
CA GLU A 69 0.85 3.41 -16.00
C GLU A 69 1.29 4.42 -14.93
N LYS A 70 0.55 4.51 -13.82
CA LYS A 70 0.68 5.62 -12.86
C LYS A 70 1.42 5.25 -11.58
N PHE A 71 1.56 3.96 -11.29
CA PHE A 71 2.13 3.48 -10.02
C PHE A 71 3.14 2.35 -10.26
N ILE A 72 4.01 2.17 -9.27
CA ILE A 72 4.67 0.90 -9.02
C ILE A 72 3.82 0.16 -8.00
N ASN A 73 3.33 -1.02 -8.36
CA ASN A 73 2.34 -1.75 -7.58
C ASN A 73 3.03 -2.87 -6.78
N ILE A 74 2.94 -2.80 -5.46
CA ILE A 74 3.56 -3.75 -4.54
C ILE A 74 2.48 -4.52 -3.80
N LYS A 75 2.59 -5.85 -3.82
CA LYS A 75 1.69 -6.75 -3.09
C LYS A 75 2.43 -7.38 -1.93
N VAL A 76 1.83 -7.34 -0.74
CA VAL A 76 2.41 -7.87 0.50
C VAL A 76 1.44 -8.85 1.14
N ASP A 77 1.96 -10.01 1.53
CA ASP A 77 1.27 -10.97 2.39
C ASP A 77 1.63 -10.66 3.86
N ARG A 78 0.62 -10.31 4.66
CA ARG A 78 0.84 -10.01 6.08
C ARG A 78 1.32 -11.22 6.90
N GLU A 79 1.01 -12.42 6.45
CA GLU A 79 1.47 -13.64 7.13
C GLU A 79 2.96 -13.87 6.92
N GLU A 80 3.49 -13.43 5.77
CA GLU A 80 4.90 -13.50 5.43
C GLU A 80 5.70 -12.29 5.95
N ARG A 81 5.08 -11.10 5.93
CA ARG A 81 5.69 -9.83 6.35
C ARG A 81 4.79 -9.08 7.35
N PRO A 82 4.62 -9.64 8.57
CA PRO A 82 3.83 -8.98 9.62
C PRO A 82 4.44 -7.65 10.08
N ASP A 83 5.74 -7.46 9.93
CA ASP A 83 6.45 -6.22 10.20
C ASP A 83 5.96 -5.06 9.33
N LEU A 84 5.82 -5.31 8.02
CA LEU A 84 5.31 -4.32 7.07
C LEU A 84 3.84 -4.01 7.33
N ASP A 85 3.02 -5.03 7.57
CA ASP A 85 1.61 -4.85 7.92
C ASP A 85 1.45 -3.93 9.14
N PHE A 86 2.20 -4.20 10.20
CA PHE A 86 2.16 -3.41 11.42
C PHE A 86 2.53 -1.93 11.20
N VAL A 87 3.61 -1.67 10.50
CA VAL A 87 4.08 -0.31 10.19
C VAL A 87 3.06 0.45 9.36
N PHE A 88 2.53 -0.17 8.30
CA PHE A 88 1.59 0.51 7.41
C PHE A 88 0.18 0.62 7.99
N GLN A 89 -0.26 -0.29 8.85
CA GLN A 89 -1.51 -0.13 9.61
C GLN A 89 -1.43 1.09 10.54
N LYS A 90 -0.32 1.25 11.26
CA LYS A 90 -0.09 2.45 12.08
C LYS A 90 -0.01 3.73 11.24
N SER A 91 0.64 3.65 10.09
CA SER A 91 0.75 4.78 9.16
C SER A 91 -0.63 5.26 8.71
N LEU A 92 -1.52 4.34 8.36
CA LEU A 92 -2.87 4.67 7.96
C LEU A 92 -3.65 5.34 9.11
N ALA A 93 -3.56 4.78 10.30
CA ALA A 93 -4.22 5.34 11.48
C ALA A 93 -3.76 6.79 11.77
N LEU A 94 -2.48 7.07 11.61
CA LEU A 94 -1.93 8.43 11.77
C LEU A 94 -2.41 9.39 10.68
N LEU A 95 -2.43 8.95 9.43
CA LEU A 95 -2.80 9.80 8.29
C LEU A 95 -4.30 10.10 8.26
N THR A 96 -5.13 9.17 8.68
CA THR A 96 -6.60 9.27 8.55
C THR A 96 -7.33 9.48 9.87
N GLY A 97 -6.68 9.25 11.02
CA GLY A 97 -7.31 9.26 12.34
C GLY A 97 -8.24 8.07 12.61
N THR A 98 -8.30 7.09 11.73
CA THR A 98 -9.14 5.90 11.84
C THR A 98 -8.30 4.62 11.78
N PRO A 99 -8.74 3.54 12.48
CA PRO A 99 -8.05 2.26 12.37
C PRO A 99 -8.08 1.73 10.93
N GLY A 100 -7.03 1.00 10.56
CA GLY A 100 -6.94 0.32 9.27
C GLY A 100 -7.80 -0.95 9.20
N GLY A 101 -7.41 -1.83 8.29
CA GLY A 101 -8.08 -3.10 8.04
C GLY A 101 -7.43 -3.80 6.86
N TRP A 102 -8.07 -4.86 6.38
CA TRP A 102 -7.63 -5.59 5.19
C TRP A 102 -8.78 -5.69 4.17
N PRO A 103 -8.48 -5.46 2.87
CA PRO A 103 -7.16 -5.10 2.36
C PRO A 103 -6.70 -3.75 2.87
N LEU A 104 -5.41 -3.60 3.15
CA LEU A 104 -4.79 -2.32 3.41
C LEU A 104 -4.26 -1.77 2.10
N SER A 105 -4.64 -0.54 1.77
CA SER A 105 -4.21 0.16 0.54
C SER A 105 -3.46 1.42 0.92
N MET A 106 -2.15 1.44 0.64
CA MET A 106 -1.30 2.58 0.96
C MET A 106 -0.71 3.21 -0.29
N PHE A 107 -0.63 4.52 -0.28
CA PHE A 107 0.09 5.28 -1.29
C PHE A 107 1.38 5.82 -0.69
N LEU A 108 2.49 5.44 -1.29
CA LEU A 108 3.83 5.80 -0.83
C LEU A 108 4.51 6.69 -1.87
N ASP A 109 5.40 7.55 -1.41
CA ASP A 109 6.30 8.23 -2.33
C ASP A 109 7.31 7.24 -2.93
N GLU A 110 8.12 7.70 -3.86
CA GLU A 110 9.14 6.86 -4.53
C GLU A 110 10.24 6.35 -3.58
N ASN A 111 10.31 6.86 -2.37
CA ASN A 111 11.22 6.40 -1.31
C ASN A 111 10.57 5.42 -0.33
N GLY A 112 9.29 5.09 -0.55
CA GLY A 112 8.54 4.15 0.30
C GLY A 112 7.91 4.79 1.53
N VAL A 113 7.82 6.12 1.60
CA VAL A 113 7.20 6.84 2.72
C VAL A 113 5.72 7.09 2.42
N PRO A 114 4.79 6.65 3.31
CA PRO A 114 3.37 6.80 3.09
C PRO A 114 2.93 8.28 3.17
N PHE A 115 2.03 8.68 2.27
CA PHE A 115 1.42 10.01 2.28
C PHE A 115 -0.10 9.97 2.19
N SER A 116 -0.68 8.85 1.82
CA SER A 116 -2.12 8.63 1.75
C SER A 116 -2.43 7.14 1.84
N GLY A 117 -3.69 6.81 2.06
CA GLY A 117 -4.11 5.41 2.10
C GLY A 117 -5.57 5.24 2.43
N GLY A 118 -5.97 4.00 2.51
CA GLY A 118 -7.30 3.53 2.85
C GLY A 118 -7.30 2.02 2.99
N THR A 119 -8.48 1.46 2.96
CA THR A 119 -8.67 0.01 2.99
C THR A 119 -9.28 -0.46 1.68
N TYR A 120 -10.46 -0.99 1.72
CA TYR A 120 -11.19 -1.39 0.53
C TYR A 120 -11.67 -0.17 -0.28
N PHE A 121 -11.48 -0.20 -1.60
CA PHE A 121 -12.06 0.75 -2.53
C PHE A 121 -12.97 0.03 -3.51
N PRO A 122 -14.24 0.46 -3.67
CA PRO A 122 -15.19 -0.17 -4.58
C PRO A 122 -14.86 0.12 -6.06
N PRO A 123 -15.34 -0.71 -7.01
CA PRO A 123 -15.14 -0.47 -8.44
C PRO A 123 -16.00 0.68 -8.98
N GLN A 124 -17.10 1.00 -8.29
CA GLN A 124 -17.99 2.10 -8.60
C GLN A 124 -18.26 2.91 -7.33
N GLU A 125 -18.63 4.17 -7.48
CA GLU A 125 -19.02 5.00 -6.35
C GLU A 125 -20.18 4.36 -5.58
N MET A 126 -19.99 4.17 -4.27
CA MET A 126 -20.94 3.46 -3.43
C MET A 126 -20.93 4.02 -2.00
N HIS A 127 -22.11 4.36 -1.49
CA HIS A 127 -22.30 4.87 -0.12
C HIS A 127 -21.35 6.04 0.25
N GLY A 128 -21.17 6.98 -0.69
CA GLY A 128 -20.27 8.12 -0.49
C GLY A 128 -18.77 7.81 -0.58
N ARG A 129 -18.41 6.58 -0.92
CA ARG A 129 -17.02 6.19 -1.16
C ARG A 129 -16.71 6.34 -2.64
N PRO A 130 -15.58 7.01 -3.00
CA PRO A 130 -15.17 7.13 -4.38
C PRO A 130 -14.78 5.76 -4.97
N ASN A 131 -14.94 5.60 -6.28
CA ASN A 131 -14.45 4.40 -6.93
C ASN A 131 -12.91 4.37 -6.98
N PHE A 132 -12.37 3.16 -7.07
CA PHE A 132 -10.92 2.94 -7.02
C PHE A 132 -10.15 3.69 -8.10
N VAL A 133 -10.63 3.69 -9.35
CA VAL A 133 -9.97 4.38 -10.46
C VAL A 133 -9.88 5.89 -10.23
N SER A 134 -10.95 6.49 -9.69
CA SER A 134 -10.94 7.91 -9.31
C SER A 134 -9.92 8.21 -8.22
N VAL A 135 -9.79 7.34 -7.23
CA VAL A 135 -8.77 7.46 -6.17
C VAL A 135 -7.38 7.38 -6.78
N LEU A 136 -7.12 6.39 -7.64
CA LEU A 136 -5.83 6.24 -8.32
C LEU A 136 -5.44 7.48 -9.12
N ASN A 137 -6.36 7.99 -9.92
CA ASN A 137 -6.13 9.19 -10.73
C ASN A 137 -5.86 10.41 -9.86
N ASN A 138 -6.67 10.62 -8.83
CA ASN A 138 -6.52 11.74 -7.92
C ASN A 138 -5.17 11.70 -7.17
N VAL A 139 -4.80 10.55 -6.63
CA VAL A 139 -3.51 10.38 -5.93
C VAL A 139 -2.34 10.62 -6.87
N SER A 140 -2.40 10.08 -8.09
CA SER A 140 -1.37 10.31 -9.09
C SER A 140 -1.22 11.79 -9.47
N ASP A 141 -2.34 12.48 -9.66
CA ASP A 141 -2.34 13.92 -9.97
C ASP A 141 -1.77 14.76 -8.83
N VAL A 142 -2.20 14.49 -7.60
CA VAL A 142 -1.68 15.18 -6.40
C VAL A 142 -0.18 14.92 -6.24
N TYR A 143 0.27 13.69 -6.43
CA TYR A 143 1.69 13.35 -6.34
C TYR A 143 2.51 14.10 -7.39
N ASN A 144 2.09 14.07 -8.65
CA ASN A 144 2.83 14.71 -9.74
C ASN A 144 2.89 16.24 -9.59
N LYS A 145 1.82 16.87 -9.13
CA LYS A 145 1.76 18.32 -8.90
C LYS A 145 2.56 18.79 -7.67
N ASN A 146 2.66 17.95 -6.65
CA ASN A 146 3.26 18.28 -5.36
C ASN A 146 4.42 17.35 -4.97
N ARG A 147 5.07 16.72 -5.95
CA ARG A 147 6.09 15.71 -5.71
C ARG A 147 7.20 16.19 -4.77
N GLU A 148 7.77 17.37 -5.03
CA GLU A 148 8.83 17.92 -4.21
C GLU A 148 8.38 18.18 -2.76
N LYS A 149 7.16 18.67 -2.59
CA LYS A 149 6.58 18.92 -1.26
C LYS A 149 6.34 17.61 -0.51
N ILE A 150 5.78 16.60 -1.19
CA ILE A 150 5.52 15.27 -0.60
C ILE A 150 6.84 14.64 -0.17
N ILE A 151 7.84 14.60 -1.04
CA ILE A 151 9.17 14.06 -0.72
C ILE A 151 9.85 14.88 0.38
N GLY A 152 9.71 16.19 0.37
CA GLY A 152 10.29 17.07 1.39
C GLY A 152 9.70 16.87 2.79
N GLN A 153 8.45 16.42 2.90
CA GLN A 153 7.80 16.10 4.18
C GLN A 153 8.10 14.69 4.68
N ALA A 154 8.59 13.81 3.83
CA ALA A 154 8.85 12.40 4.15
C ALA A 154 9.79 12.20 5.36
N PRO A 155 10.89 12.94 5.55
CA PRO A 155 11.74 12.79 6.73
C PRO A 155 11.02 13.06 8.05
N GLN A 156 10.11 14.01 8.08
CA GLN A 156 9.31 14.34 9.27
C GLN A 156 8.32 13.21 9.59
N ILE A 157 7.63 12.70 8.58
CA ILE A 157 6.70 11.57 8.71
C ILE A 157 7.45 10.34 9.22
N LYS A 158 8.59 10.02 8.62
CA LYS A 158 9.44 8.90 9.03
C LYS A 158 9.90 9.03 10.48
N LYS A 159 10.29 10.23 10.91
CA LYS A 159 10.68 10.50 12.29
C LYS A 159 9.55 10.21 13.29
N VAL A 160 8.33 10.64 12.99
CA VAL A 160 7.14 10.37 13.83
C VAL A 160 6.90 8.87 13.95
N PHE A 161 7.00 8.10 12.87
CA PHE A 161 6.85 6.65 12.89
C PHE A 161 7.95 5.96 13.71
N ASP A 162 9.20 6.37 13.57
CA ASP A 162 10.32 5.83 14.32
C ASP A 162 10.17 6.08 15.83
N GLU A 163 9.72 7.27 16.23
CA GLU A 163 9.45 7.61 17.64
C GLU A 163 8.31 6.78 18.21
N MET A 164 7.24 6.54 17.46
CA MET A 164 6.12 5.71 17.91
C MET A 164 6.51 4.25 18.06
N ASN A 165 7.34 3.73 17.15
CA ASN A 165 7.84 2.36 17.24
C ASN A 165 8.74 2.17 18.46
N LYS A 166 9.56 3.15 18.82
CA LYS A 166 10.37 3.12 20.05
C LYS A 166 9.51 3.09 21.29
N LYS A 167 8.46 3.90 21.38
CA LYS A 167 7.54 3.90 22.51
C LYS A 167 6.82 2.56 22.68
N SER A 168 6.40 1.93 21.59
CA SER A 168 5.76 0.61 21.62
C SER A 168 6.70 -0.49 22.11
N SER A 169 7.97 -0.47 21.74
CA SER A 169 8.97 -1.45 22.21
C SER A 169 9.27 -1.31 23.69
N VAL A 170 9.30 -0.10 24.22
CA VAL A 170 9.50 0.15 25.67
C VAL A 170 8.31 -0.35 26.50
N ILE A 171 7.08 -0.16 26.04
CA ILE A 171 5.88 -0.65 26.72
C ILE A 171 5.87 -2.18 26.74
N ASN A 172 6.23 -2.85 25.64
CA ASN A 172 6.29 -4.31 25.59
C ASN A 172 7.38 -4.90 26.50
N GLN A 173 8.50 -4.21 26.70
CA GLN A 173 9.54 -4.65 27.64
C GLN A 173 9.17 -4.45 29.11
N SER A 174 8.32 -3.48 29.42
CA SER A 174 7.85 -3.23 30.79
C SER A 174 6.70 -4.14 31.25
N LEU A 175 6.11 -4.91 30.33
CA LEU A 175 5.00 -5.83 30.60
C LEU A 175 5.41 -7.31 30.65
N LEU A 176 6.70 -7.62 30.49
CA LEU A 176 7.21 -8.98 30.71
C LEU A 176 7.56 -9.15 32.17
N PRO A 177 7.05 -10.24 32.84
CA PRO A 177 7.35 -10.54 34.22
C PRO A 177 8.81 -10.92 34.44
#